data_ca1f0407b82684dff5eb9e29353d1160
#
_entry.id   ca1f0407b82684dff5eb9e29353d1160
#
_cell.length_a   1.000
_cell.length_b   1.000
_cell.length_c   1.000
_cell.angle_alpha   90.00
_cell.angle_beta   90.00
_cell.angle_gamma   90.00
#
_symmetry.space_group_name_H-M   'P 1'
#
loop_
_entity.id
_entity.type
_entity.pdbx_description
1 polymer ?
#
loop_
_entity_poly.entity_id
_entity_poly.type
_entity_poly.pdbx_seq_one_letter_code
_entity_poly.pdbx_strand_id
1 'polypeptide(L)'
;GSGTITLGAATLADGITLTLGTGGSGAISLSSITGTASGTASNATVNVTGAVTVSGAIGTDIGTLTVTDSGGTTFSGAVGASGDTIASVVLAATTGTIAFSSDLYATAVTNAGGNFALNLHGTNTAVTNAVIFGTSGAVALGNGSDTLTFTGGLVHTAGATALNGNVTTTNTALTLAATTVSGDTTLAAGSGTITLGAATLA
;
A
#
# COMPACT_ATOMS: atom_id res chain seq x y z
N GLY A 1 14.98 18.62 10.04
CA GLY A 1 15.58 19.39 8.94
C GLY A 1 14.65 19.47 7.73
N SER A 2 14.89 20.45 6.86
CA SER A 2 14.11 20.67 5.63
C SER A 2 14.89 20.30 4.36
N GLY A 3 16.07 19.71 4.50
CA GLY A 3 16.91 19.28 3.37
C GLY A 3 16.30 18.08 2.64
N THR A 4 16.45 18.04 1.32
CA THR A 4 16.03 16.92 0.49
C THR A 4 17.01 15.75 0.64
N ILE A 5 16.48 14.54 0.74
CA ILE A 5 17.26 13.30 0.66
C ILE A 5 17.09 12.74 -0.75
N THR A 6 18.19 12.58 -1.47
CA THR A 6 18.20 11.89 -2.77
C THR A 6 19.10 10.67 -2.65
N LEU A 7 18.53 9.50 -2.87
CA LEU A 7 19.22 8.21 -2.76
C LEU A 7 18.99 7.42 -4.06
N GLY A 8 20.06 6.87 -4.61
CA GLY A 8 19.99 5.93 -5.72
C GLY A 8 19.40 4.59 -5.29
N ALA A 9 19.74 3.53 -5.99
CA ALA A 9 19.41 2.19 -5.55
C ALA A 9 20.17 1.84 -4.27
N ALA A 10 19.46 1.33 -3.27
CA ALA A 10 20.03 0.89 -1.99
C ALA A 10 19.91 -0.62 -1.86
N THR A 11 21.04 -1.28 -1.56
CA THR A 11 21.06 -2.69 -1.16
C THR A 11 21.38 -2.75 0.32
N LEU A 12 20.50 -3.34 1.10
CA LEU A 12 20.63 -3.47 2.55
C LEU A 12 21.31 -4.79 2.88
N ALA A 13 22.23 -4.76 3.83
CA ALA A 13 22.77 -6.00 4.42
C ALA A 13 21.69 -6.71 5.25
N ASP A 14 21.94 -7.98 5.60
CA ASP A 14 20.97 -8.81 6.33
C ASP A 14 20.50 -8.16 7.65
N GLY A 15 19.21 -8.18 7.87
CA GLY A 15 18.55 -7.85 9.13
C GLY A 15 18.65 -6.39 9.57
N ILE A 16 19.04 -5.47 8.67
CA ILE A 16 19.13 -4.05 9.03
C ILE A 16 17.86 -3.27 8.67
N THR A 17 17.70 -2.13 9.32
CA THR A 17 16.62 -1.18 9.01
C THR A 17 17.20 0.09 8.41
N LEU A 18 16.76 0.45 7.21
CA LEU A 18 16.99 1.77 6.62
C LEU A 18 15.85 2.70 7.06
N THR A 19 16.19 3.76 7.79
CA THR A 19 15.22 4.81 8.12
C THR A 19 15.51 6.06 7.29
N LEU A 20 14.53 6.49 6.54
CA LEU A 20 14.57 7.68 5.69
C LEU A 20 13.84 8.81 6.40
N GLY A 21 14.61 9.77 6.90
CA GLY A 21 14.12 10.89 7.68
C GLY A 21 13.90 10.57 9.16
N THR A 22 13.69 11.62 9.95
CA THR A 22 13.44 11.56 11.39
C THR A 22 12.37 12.58 11.80
N GLY A 23 11.26 12.67 11.02
CA GLY A 23 10.20 13.66 11.22
C GLY A 23 10.50 15.05 10.61
N GLY A 24 11.53 15.17 9.77
CA GLY A 24 11.81 16.41 9.06
C GLY A 24 10.84 16.70 7.92
N SER A 25 10.84 17.94 7.40
CA SER A 25 9.94 18.39 6.32
C SER A 25 10.54 18.28 4.91
N GLY A 26 11.77 17.80 4.78
CA GLY A 26 12.43 17.65 3.48
C GLY A 26 11.81 16.54 2.65
N ALA A 27 11.79 16.72 1.33
CA ALA A 27 11.34 15.65 0.43
C ALA A 27 12.35 14.50 0.37
N ILE A 28 11.86 13.31 0.06
CA ILE A 28 12.69 12.12 -0.18
C ILE A 28 12.46 11.64 -1.61
N SER A 29 13.55 11.43 -2.34
CA SER A 29 13.53 10.79 -3.65
C SER A 29 14.52 9.64 -3.63
N LEU A 30 14.03 8.42 -3.91
CA LEU A 30 14.89 7.25 -4.00
C LEU A 30 14.53 6.38 -5.20
N SER A 31 15.51 5.62 -5.68
CA SER A 31 15.32 4.73 -6.82
C SER A 31 14.67 3.42 -6.36
N SER A 32 15.42 2.55 -5.71
CA SER A 32 14.92 1.25 -5.25
C SER A 32 15.53 0.84 -3.92
N ILE A 33 14.90 -0.10 -3.23
CA ILE A 33 15.44 -0.75 -2.03
C ILE A 33 15.35 -2.26 -2.21
N THR A 34 16.46 -2.94 -2.00
CA THR A 34 16.54 -4.41 -1.95
C THR A 34 17.32 -4.84 -0.72
N GLY A 35 17.03 -6.00 -0.17
CA GLY A 35 17.87 -6.66 0.81
C GLY A 35 18.92 -7.55 0.13
N THR A 36 19.77 -8.17 0.92
CA THR A 36 20.72 -9.22 0.49
C THR A 36 20.03 -10.57 0.63
N ALA A 37 19.85 -11.28 -0.48
CA ALA A 37 19.15 -12.55 -0.48
C ALA A 37 19.83 -13.58 0.45
N SER A 38 19.06 -14.43 1.09
CA SER A 38 19.47 -15.53 1.97
C SER A 38 19.97 -15.09 3.35
N GLY A 39 19.08 -14.59 4.18
CA GLY A 39 19.40 -14.18 5.56
C GLY A 39 18.18 -13.76 6.31
N THR A 40 18.34 -12.82 7.22
CA THR A 40 17.24 -12.15 7.89
C THR A 40 16.79 -10.96 7.04
N ALA A 41 15.53 -10.93 6.66
CA ALA A 41 14.97 -9.84 5.86
C ALA A 41 15.20 -8.47 6.51
N SER A 42 15.52 -7.49 5.69
CA SER A 42 15.78 -6.11 6.10
C SER A 42 14.49 -5.29 6.09
N ASN A 43 14.52 -4.10 6.68
CA ASN A 43 13.33 -3.25 6.78
C ASN A 43 13.60 -1.86 6.21
N ALA A 44 12.54 -1.20 5.74
CA ALA A 44 12.58 0.18 5.29
C ALA A 44 11.52 1.01 6.03
N THR A 45 11.92 2.17 6.53
CA THR A 45 11.00 3.11 7.22
C THR A 45 11.11 4.50 6.60
N VAL A 46 9.96 5.06 6.25
CA VAL A 46 9.79 6.46 5.83
C VAL A 46 9.21 7.25 7.01
N ASN A 47 9.87 8.36 7.38
CA ASN A 47 9.44 9.21 8.49
C ASN A 47 9.78 10.68 8.20
N VAL A 48 8.97 11.32 7.36
CA VAL A 48 9.07 12.75 7.02
C VAL A 48 7.69 13.35 6.84
N THR A 49 7.56 14.65 7.05
CA THR A 49 6.33 15.39 6.70
C THR A 49 6.35 15.93 5.26
N GLY A 50 7.47 15.80 4.56
CA GLY A 50 7.61 16.13 3.14
C GLY A 50 7.13 15.01 2.22
N ALA A 51 7.10 15.31 0.91
CA ALA A 51 6.73 14.31 -0.10
C ALA A 51 7.82 13.25 -0.28
N VAL A 52 7.40 12.02 -0.55
CA VAL A 52 8.29 10.87 -0.79
C VAL A 52 8.00 10.24 -2.15
N THR A 53 9.02 10.03 -2.94
CA THR A 53 8.92 9.34 -4.22
C THR A 53 9.91 8.17 -4.27
N VAL A 54 9.38 6.98 -4.51
CA VAL A 54 10.15 5.76 -4.77
C VAL A 54 9.92 5.37 -6.22
N SER A 55 10.92 5.58 -7.08
CA SER A 55 10.77 5.41 -8.52
C SER A 55 10.94 3.95 -9.00
N GLY A 56 11.70 3.15 -8.27
CA GLY A 56 11.95 1.73 -8.56
C GLY A 56 11.30 0.82 -7.52
N ALA A 57 11.58 -0.47 -7.63
CA ALA A 57 10.97 -1.48 -6.78
C ALA A 57 11.48 -1.44 -5.32
N ILE A 58 10.60 -1.80 -4.41
CA ILE A 58 10.94 -2.24 -3.05
C ILE A 58 10.65 -3.74 -3.00
N GLY A 59 11.69 -4.55 -2.90
CA GLY A 59 11.49 -6.00 -2.95
C GLY A 59 12.74 -6.76 -2.55
N THR A 60 12.80 -8.01 -2.91
CA THR A 60 13.83 -9.00 -2.59
C THR A 60 14.43 -8.80 -1.20
N ASP A 61 14.01 -9.65 -0.28
CA ASP A 61 14.51 -9.67 1.10
C ASP A 61 14.25 -8.38 1.90
N ILE A 62 13.15 -7.69 1.60
CA ILE A 62 12.58 -6.64 2.45
C ILE A 62 11.39 -7.21 3.22
N GLY A 63 11.54 -7.35 4.54
CA GLY A 63 10.51 -7.91 5.43
C GLY A 63 9.40 -6.91 5.72
N THR A 64 9.75 -5.69 6.14
CA THR A 64 8.77 -4.68 6.49
C THR A 64 9.05 -3.34 5.79
N LEU A 65 8.02 -2.78 5.19
CA LEU A 65 7.98 -1.40 4.73
C LEU A 65 7.05 -0.61 5.64
N THR A 66 7.56 0.43 6.30
CA THR A 66 6.78 1.29 7.18
C THR A 66 6.74 2.72 6.63
N VAL A 67 5.56 3.29 6.48
CA VAL A 67 5.36 4.73 6.29
C VAL A 67 4.83 5.28 7.63
N THR A 68 5.73 5.79 8.46
CA THR A 68 5.38 6.35 9.77
C THR A 68 4.73 7.71 9.63
N ASP A 69 5.29 8.56 8.76
CA ASP A 69 4.78 9.89 8.44
C ASP A 69 5.22 10.26 7.02
N SER A 70 4.36 10.97 6.28
CA SER A 70 4.72 11.61 5.01
C SER A 70 3.69 12.66 4.62
N GLY A 71 4.12 13.67 3.86
CA GLY A 71 3.24 14.61 3.17
C GLY A 71 2.60 14.02 1.90
N GLY A 72 2.82 12.74 1.67
CA GLY A 72 2.40 11.92 0.55
C GLY A 72 3.55 11.03 0.09
N THR A 73 3.26 9.76 -0.18
CA THR A 73 4.26 8.79 -0.66
C THR A 73 3.79 8.16 -1.96
N THR A 74 4.62 8.20 -3.00
CA THR A 74 4.35 7.51 -4.27
C THR A 74 5.36 6.40 -4.49
N PHE A 75 4.88 5.18 -4.57
CA PHE A 75 5.62 4.00 -5.01
C PHE A 75 5.32 3.78 -6.50
N SER A 76 6.26 4.18 -7.38
CA SER A 76 6.12 4.02 -8.83
C SER A 76 6.58 2.65 -9.31
N GLY A 77 7.50 2.02 -8.58
CA GLY A 77 7.90 0.63 -8.78
C GLY A 77 7.09 -0.33 -7.91
N ALA A 78 7.17 -1.62 -8.22
CA ALA A 78 6.48 -2.65 -7.46
C ALA A 78 6.97 -2.72 -6.00
N VAL A 79 6.06 -3.03 -5.09
CA VAL A 79 6.35 -3.29 -3.67
C VAL A 79 6.09 -4.77 -3.41
N GLY A 80 7.16 -5.53 -3.19
CA GLY A 80 7.13 -6.99 -3.25
C GLY A 80 7.03 -7.51 -4.67
N ALA A 81 6.98 -8.83 -4.83
CA ALA A 81 6.78 -9.51 -6.10
C ALA A 81 5.91 -10.77 -5.92
N SER A 82 5.35 -11.27 -7.02
CA SER A 82 4.68 -12.57 -7.01
C SER A 82 5.70 -13.66 -6.65
N GLY A 83 5.46 -14.36 -5.54
CA GLY A 83 6.40 -15.38 -5.00
C GLY A 83 7.48 -14.82 -4.08
N ASP A 84 7.62 -13.51 -3.95
CA ASP A 84 8.54 -12.83 -3.03
C ASP A 84 7.84 -11.63 -2.38
N THR A 85 6.86 -11.94 -1.53
CA THR A 85 6.01 -10.92 -0.90
C THR A 85 6.73 -10.24 0.25
N ILE A 86 6.50 -8.93 0.42
CA ILE A 86 6.87 -8.24 1.65
C ILE A 86 6.01 -8.81 2.81
N ALA A 87 6.65 -9.14 3.93
CA ALA A 87 5.93 -9.71 5.06
C ALA A 87 4.91 -8.71 5.65
N SER A 88 5.26 -7.43 5.71
CA SER A 88 4.36 -6.40 6.24
C SER A 88 4.55 -5.04 5.57
N VAL A 89 3.45 -4.41 5.20
CA VAL A 89 3.38 -2.97 4.85
C VAL A 89 2.59 -2.27 5.95
N VAL A 90 3.22 -1.32 6.63
CA VAL A 90 2.63 -0.60 7.75
C VAL A 90 2.42 0.86 7.34
N LEU A 91 1.16 1.29 7.30
CA LEU A 91 0.76 2.65 6.96
C LEU A 91 0.24 3.34 8.22
N ALA A 92 1.07 4.19 8.80
CA ALA A 92 0.73 4.93 10.01
C ALA A 92 0.20 6.34 9.69
N ALA A 93 0.28 7.24 10.65
CA ALA A 93 -0.25 8.60 10.51
C ALA A 93 0.49 9.40 9.43
N THR A 94 -0.16 9.66 8.31
CA THR A 94 0.32 10.49 7.22
C THR A 94 -0.76 11.50 6.84
N THR A 95 -0.41 12.59 6.18
CA THR A 95 -1.35 13.67 5.84
C THR A 95 -1.66 13.77 4.36
N GLY A 96 -0.85 13.14 3.51
CA GLY A 96 -1.01 13.18 2.06
C GLY A 96 -1.67 11.93 1.49
N THR A 97 -1.38 11.66 0.23
CA THR A 97 -1.81 10.42 -0.44
C THR A 97 -0.68 9.40 -0.40
N ILE A 98 -0.98 8.17 -0.02
CA ILE A 98 -0.09 7.04 -0.26
C ILE A 98 -0.57 6.36 -1.54
N ALA A 99 0.27 6.32 -2.56
CA ALA A 99 -0.04 5.73 -3.85
C ALA A 99 0.92 4.59 -4.20
N PHE A 100 0.35 3.41 -4.41
CA PHE A 100 1.01 2.28 -5.05
C PHE A 100 0.59 2.33 -6.53
N SER A 101 1.46 2.92 -7.36
CA SER A 101 1.20 3.10 -8.80
C SER A 101 1.63 1.90 -9.63
N SER A 102 2.25 0.91 -9.01
CA SER A 102 2.62 -0.38 -9.55
C SER A 102 2.17 -1.49 -8.61
N ASP A 103 2.50 -2.73 -8.92
CA ASP A 103 2.05 -3.91 -8.19
C ASP A 103 2.41 -3.89 -6.70
N LEU A 104 1.51 -4.42 -5.88
CA LEU A 104 1.71 -4.61 -4.44
C LEU A 104 1.52 -6.08 -4.09
N TYR A 105 2.56 -6.71 -3.59
CA TYR A 105 2.53 -8.08 -3.08
C TYR A 105 2.98 -8.10 -1.62
N ALA A 106 2.05 -8.34 -0.71
CA ALA A 106 2.32 -8.33 0.73
C ALA A 106 1.59 -9.47 1.45
N THR A 107 2.21 -10.01 2.48
CA THR A 107 1.50 -10.94 3.38
C THR A 107 0.49 -10.18 4.23
N ALA A 108 0.89 -9.04 4.78
CA ALA A 108 0.01 -8.20 5.57
C ALA A 108 0.11 -6.72 5.16
N VAL A 109 -1.02 -6.04 5.18
CA VAL A 109 -1.08 -4.57 5.11
C VAL A 109 -1.82 -4.09 6.34
N THR A 110 -1.17 -3.28 7.16
CA THR A 110 -1.77 -2.70 8.35
C THR A 110 -1.93 -1.19 8.18
N ASN A 111 -3.11 -0.71 8.55
CA ASN A 111 -3.45 0.71 8.52
C ASN A 111 -4.10 1.07 9.84
N ALA A 112 -3.38 1.81 10.68
CA ALA A 112 -3.83 2.15 12.04
C ALA A 112 -4.86 3.29 12.11
N GLY A 113 -5.36 3.77 10.97
CA GLY A 113 -6.25 4.93 10.88
C GLY A 113 -5.53 6.14 10.30
N GLY A 114 -6.04 7.32 10.56
CA GLY A 114 -5.54 8.58 9.99
C GLY A 114 -6.51 9.17 8.98
N ASN A 115 -6.11 10.27 8.36
CA ASN A 115 -6.91 10.95 7.34
C ASN A 115 -6.08 11.18 6.06
N PHE A 116 -5.58 10.09 5.50
CA PHE A 116 -4.85 10.12 4.24
C PHE A 116 -5.59 9.33 3.17
N ALA A 117 -5.40 9.68 1.92
CA ALA A 117 -5.90 8.90 0.80
C ALA A 117 -4.95 7.72 0.52
N LEU A 118 -5.51 6.58 0.14
CA LEU A 118 -4.76 5.39 -0.26
C LEU A 118 -5.17 4.98 -1.68
N ASN A 119 -4.22 4.94 -2.60
CA ASN A 119 -4.44 4.51 -3.96
C ASN A 119 -3.69 3.20 -4.23
N LEU A 120 -4.43 2.17 -4.63
CA LEU A 120 -3.90 0.90 -5.10
C LEU A 120 -4.17 0.80 -6.61
N HIS A 121 -3.23 1.28 -7.41
CA HIS A 121 -3.36 1.48 -8.87
C HIS A 121 -2.44 0.57 -9.69
N GLY A 122 -1.77 -0.39 -9.05
CA GLY A 122 -1.00 -1.40 -9.76
C GLY A 122 -1.91 -2.39 -10.49
N THR A 123 -1.43 -2.94 -11.58
CA THR A 123 -2.15 -3.98 -12.34
C THR A 123 -2.53 -5.16 -11.45
N ASN A 124 -1.67 -5.49 -10.48
CA ASN A 124 -1.93 -6.52 -9.49
C ASN A 124 -1.70 -6.01 -8.07
N THR A 125 -2.66 -6.23 -7.20
CA THR A 125 -2.50 -6.13 -5.76
C THR A 125 -2.85 -7.49 -5.15
N ALA A 126 -1.95 -8.08 -4.36
CA ALA A 126 -2.20 -9.33 -3.66
C ALA A 126 -1.79 -9.22 -2.19
N VAL A 127 -2.76 -9.37 -1.28
CA VAL A 127 -2.54 -9.38 0.17
C VAL A 127 -3.14 -10.63 0.76
N THR A 128 -2.32 -11.38 1.51
CA THR A 128 -2.70 -12.70 2.03
C THR A 128 -3.61 -12.60 3.26
N ASN A 129 -3.23 -11.78 4.23
CA ASN A 129 -3.96 -11.66 5.48
C ASN A 129 -5.18 -10.74 5.34
N ALA A 130 -6.07 -10.80 6.31
CA ALA A 130 -7.19 -9.86 6.39
C ALA A 130 -6.70 -8.41 6.47
N VAL A 131 -7.36 -7.54 5.72
CA VAL A 131 -7.01 -6.11 5.64
C VAL A 131 -8.16 -5.27 6.17
N ILE A 132 -7.83 -4.34 7.06
CA ILE A 132 -8.74 -3.27 7.48
C ILE A 132 -8.07 -1.94 7.15
N PHE A 133 -8.63 -1.20 6.20
CA PHE A 133 -8.21 0.18 5.96
C PHE A 133 -8.97 1.10 6.93
N GLY A 134 -8.28 1.51 7.98
CA GLY A 134 -8.81 2.38 9.04
C GLY A 134 -8.73 3.87 8.71
N THR A 135 -8.14 4.26 7.58
CA THR A 135 -8.09 5.67 7.17
C THR A 135 -9.49 6.22 6.93
N SER A 136 -9.75 7.45 7.39
CA SER A 136 -10.97 8.20 7.04
C SER A 136 -10.87 8.92 5.70
N GLY A 137 -9.68 8.97 5.08
CA GLY A 137 -9.50 9.43 3.71
C GLY A 137 -10.04 8.44 2.68
N ALA A 138 -10.10 8.86 1.43
CA ALA A 138 -10.58 7.99 0.36
C ALA A 138 -9.61 6.85 0.08
N VAL A 139 -10.16 5.66 -0.22
CA VAL A 139 -9.39 4.52 -0.74
C VAL A 139 -9.80 4.27 -2.18
N ALA A 140 -8.84 4.31 -3.11
CA ALA A 140 -9.04 3.95 -4.51
C ALA A 140 -8.52 2.53 -4.77
N LEU A 141 -9.40 1.66 -5.24
CA LEU A 141 -9.13 0.28 -5.59
C LEU A 141 -9.17 0.11 -7.10
N GLY A 142 -8.00 0.15 -7.71
CA GLY A 142 -7.80 0.11 -9.15
C GLY A 142 -7.99 1.47 -9.85
N ASN A 143 -7.51 1.53 -11.10
CA ASN A 143 -7.65 2.66 -12.00
C ASN A 143 -7.95 2.23 -13.46
N GLY A 144 -8.39 0.98 -13.62
CA GLY A 144 -8.69 0.35 -14.92
C GLY A 144 -9.02 -1.13 -14.77
N SER A 145 -8.43 -1.98 -15.58
CA SER A 145 -8.64 -3.43 -15.53
C SER A 145 -7.80 -4.15 -14.47
N ASP A 146 -7.51 -3.50 -13.36
CA ASP A 146 -6.63 -4.01 -12.32
C ASP A 146 -7.27 -5.18 -11.55
N THR A 147 -6.42 -6.06 -11.01
CA THR A 147 -6.83 -7.19 -10.19
C THR A 147 -6.32 -7.01 -8.76
N LEU A 148 -7.24 -6.88 -7.81
CA LEU A 148 -6.93 -6.72 -6.40
C LEU A 148 -7.44 -7.93 -5.62
N THR A 149 -6.54 -8.72 -5.07
CA THR A 149 -6.84 -9.94 -4.30
C THR A 149 -6.49 -9.76 -2.84
N PHE A 150 -7.49 -9.83 -1.98
CA PHE A 150 -7.35 -9.78 -0.52
C PHE A 150 -7.81 -11.12 0.04
N THR A 151 -6.90 -12.11 0.07
CA THR A 151 -7.25 -13.50 0.41
C THR A 151 -7.95 -13.62 1.75
N GLY A 152 -7.49 -12.92 2.77
CA GLY A 152 -8.05 -12.92 4.13
C GLY A 152 -9.28 -12.03 4.33
N GLY A 153 -9.70 -11.29 3.29
CA GLY A 153 -10.82 -10.34 3.36
C GLY A 153 -10.39 -8.89 3.38
N LEU A 154 -11.33 -8.01 3.05
CA LEU A 154 -11.12 -6.56 3.02
C LEU A 154 -12.26 -5.82 3.71
N VAL A 155 -11.90 -4.91 4.60
CA VAL A 155 -12.83 -3.98 5.26
C VAL A 155 -12.34 -2.55 5.08
N HIS A 156 -13.19 -1.67 4.53
CA HIS A 156 -13.00 -0.22 4.55
C HIS A 156 -14.34 0.46 4.81
N THR A 157 -14.54 0.92 6.04
CA THR A 157 -15.78 1.54 6.50
C THR A 157 -15.58 2.94 7.07
N ALA A 158 -14.34 3.38 7.21
CA ALA A 158 -14.00 4.67 7.84
C ALA A 158 -14.09 5.85 6.85
N GLY A 159 -13.97 5.59 5.54
CA GLY A 159 -13.99 6.61 4.49
C GLY A 159 -14.69 6.14 3.22
N ALA A 160 -14.68 6.96 2.18
CA ALA A 160 -15.23 6.60 0.87
C ALA A 160 -14.30 5.67 0.09
N THR A 161 -14.87 4.75 -0.68
CA THR A 161 -14.13 3.88 -1.60
C THR A 161 -14.44 4.24 -3.04
N ALA A 162 -13.41 4.42 -3.87
CA ALA A 162 -13.54 4.47 -5.32
C ALA A 162 -13.15 3.10 -5.91
N LEU A 163 -14.00 2.55 -6.75
CA LEU A 163 -13.78 1.28 -7.44
C LEU A 163 -13.60 1.50 -8.94
N ASN A 164 -12.49 1.05 -9.47
CA ASN A 164 -12.21 1.00 -10.90
C ASN A 164 -11.23 -0.17 -11.18
N GLY A 165 -11.62 -1.37 -10.76
CA GLY A 165 -10.84 -2.60 -10.89
C GLY A 165 -11.59 -3.78 -10.27
N ASN A 166 -11.07 -4.98 -10.44
CA ASN A 166 -11.67 -6.21 -9.93
C ASN A 166 -11.14 -6.51 -8.53
N VAL A 167 -12.04 -6.63 -7.55
CA VAL A 167 -11.68 -6.89 -6.15
C VAL A 167 -12.18 -8.28 -5.74
N THR A 168 -11.26 -9.13 -5.31
CA THR A 168 -11.55 -10.51 -4.93
C THR A 168 -11.08 -10.80 -3.51
N THR A 169 -11.91 -11.52 -2.75
CA THR A 169 -11.50 -12.19 -1.50
C THR A 169 -11.73 -13.69 -1.61
N THR A 170 -11.05 -14.49 -0.78
CA THR A 170 -11.14 -15.96 -0.89
C THR A 170 -12.02 -16.53 0.24
N ASN A 171 -13.32 -16.70 -0.03
CA ASN A 171 -14.29 -17.20 0.93
C ASN A 171 -14.36 -16.37 2.24
N THR A 172 -14.01 -15.10 2.15
CA THR A 172 -13.96 -14.16 3.29
C THR A 172 -14.72 -12.88 2.94
N ALA A 173 -15.04 -12.07 3.95
CA ALA A 173 -15.87 -10.89 3.76
C ALA A 173 -15.15 -9.80 2.93
N LEU A 174 -15.94 -9.13 2.11
CA LEU A 174 -15.61 -7.87 1.45
C LEU A 174 -16.62 -6.82 1.93
N THR A 175 -16.17 -5.86 2.73
CA THR A 175 -17.04 -4.84 3.32
C THR A 175 -16.54 -3.44 3.00
N LEU A 176 -17.33 -2.68 2.27
CA LEU A 176 -17.05 -1.30 1.87
C LEU A 176 -18.20 -0.39 2.30
N ALA A 177 -17.90 0.80 2.82
CA ALA A 177 -18.91 1.81 3.16
C ALA A 177 -19.43 2.54 1.90
N ALA A 178 -19.41 3.87 1.90
CA ALA A 178 -19.80 4.65 0.72
C ALA A 178 -18.86 4.34 -0.45
N THR A 179 -19.44 3.90 -1.57
CA THR A 179 -18.67 3.38 -2.71
C THR A 179 -19.09 4.09 -4.00
N THR A 180 -18.12 4.59 -4.75
CA THR A 180 -18.31 5.11 -6.11
C THR A 180 -17.66 4.16 -7.10
N VAL A 181 -18.41 3.66 -8.06
CA VAL A 181 -17.93 2.80 -9.15
C VAL A 181 -17.73 3.66 -10.39
N SER A 182 -16.49 3.79 -10.85
CA SER A 182 -16.12 4.68 -11.97
C SER A 182 -15.64 3.94 -13.22
N GLY A 183 -15.70 2.62 -13.22
CA GLY A 183 -15.35 1.77 -14.36
C GLY A 183 -15.85 0.35 -14.18
N ASP A 184 -15.62 -0.49 -15.18
CA ASP A 184 -16.01 -1.90 -15.10
C ASP A 184 -15.34 -2.58 -13.89
N THR A 185 -16.17 -3.09 -13.00
CA THR A 185 -15.75 -3.61 -11.71
C THR A 185 -16.43 -4.94 -11.43
N THR A 186 -15.64 -5.93 -11.01
CA THR A 186 -16.15 -7.19 -10.48
C THR A 186 -15.78 -7.29 -9.00
N LEU A 187 -16.77 -7.55 -8.15
CA LEU A 187 -16.56 -7.88 -6.74
C LEU A 187 -16.85 -9.36 -6.53
N ALA A 188 -15.89 -10.12 -6.03
CA ALA A 188 -16.03 -11.56 -5.78
C ALA A 188 -15.54 -11.91 -4.37
N ALA A 189 -16.33 -12.64 -3.63
CA ALA A 189 -15.99 -13.06 -2.25
C ALA A 189 -16.05 -14.59 -2.05
N GLY A 190 -16.18 -15.37 -3.12
CA GLY A 190 -16.40 -16.81 -3.01
C GLY A 190 -17.66 -17.13 -2.18
N SER A 191 -17.51 -17.86 -1.09
CA SER A 191 -18.58 -18.10 -0.11
C SER A 191 -18.69 -17.00 0.95
N GLY A 192 -17.83 -15.98 0.92
CA GLY A 192 -17.86 -14.84 1.84
C GLY A 192 -19.00 -13.86 1.50
N THR A 193 -19.29 -12.96 2.42
CA THR A 193 -20.30 -11.93 2.24
C THR A 193 -19.71 -10.68 1.59
N ILE A 194 -20.40 -10.13 0.59
CA ILE A 194 -20.13 -8.79 0.07
C ILE A 194 -21.11 -7.83 0.73
N THR A 195 -20.59 -6.82 1.43
CA THR A 195 -21.39 -5.75 2.02
C THR A 195 -20.95 -4.42 1.41
N LEU A 196 -21.85 -3.74 0.74
CA LEU A 196 -21.64 -2.38 0.25
C LEU A 196 -22.59 -1.44 1.00
N GLY A 197 -22.06 -0.30 1.45
CA GLY A 197 -22.89 0.82 1.88
C GLY A 197 -23.57 1.51 0.67
N ALA A 198 -23.79 2.81 0.76
CA ALA A 198 -24.32 3.57 -0.36
C ALA A 198 -23.40 3.45 -1.58
N ALA A 199 -23.91 2.92 -2.70
CA ALA A 199 -23.15 2.76 -3.93
C ALA A 199 -23.68 3.72 -5.01
N THR A 200 -22.77 4.41 -5.69
CA THR A 200 -23.07 5.33 -6.79
C THR A 200 -22.29 4.91 -8.03
N LEU A 201 -22.92 4.92 -9.19
CA LEU A 201 -22.27 4.77 -10.49
C LEU A 201 -21.91 6.16 -11.01
N ALA A 202 -20.65 6.39 -11.37
CA ALA A 202 -20.12 7.66 -11.87
C ALA A 202 -19.96 7.65 -13.39
#